data_bfb4a96784506c3ac0eafc7e852886f2
#
_entry.id   bfb4a96784506c3ac0eafc7e852886f2
#
_cell.length_a   1.000
_cell.length_b   1.000
_cell.length_c   1.000
_cell.angle_alpha   90.00
_cell.angle_beta   90.00
_cell.angle_gamma   90.00
#
_symmetry.space_group_name_H-M   'P 1'
#
loop_
_entity.id
_entity.type
_entity.pdbx_description
1 polymer ?
#
loop_
_entity_poly.entity_id
_entity_poly.type
_entity_poly.pdbx_seq_one_letter_code
_entity_poly.pdbx_strand_id
1 'polypeptide(L)'
;MVEFQTIQQRGFHNTYNENGEIDGFEFSFVPKYYKGLWFTQCRFGNVVVDDEVFDRNSIIFEYDCLEYTREEMFSLNKYWQFRTPLKFKIKKKGGLSIGYHDVSLQFGWVLNYNGALEAEPDGSGLGNMAHMFGVDHSRRMLLCR
;
A
#
# COMPACT_ATOMS: atom_id res chain seq x y z
N MET A 1 11.24 5.47 -13.29
CA MET A 1 10.85 6.84 -12.88
C MET A 1 9.67 6.74 -11.92
N VAL A 2 9.77 7.39 -10.79
CA VAL A 2 8.68 7.48 -9.81
C VAL A 2 7.79 8.66 -10.18
N GLU A 3 6.47 8.42 -10.19
CA GLU A 3 5.52 9.48 -10.48
C GLU A 3 5.38 10.43 -9.28
N PHE A 4 4.93 11.63 -9.54
CA PHE A 4 4.77 12.66 -8.51
C PHE A 4 3.74 12.29 -7.43
N GLN A 5 2.70 11.54 -7.80
CA GLN A 5 1.65 11.12 -6.87
C GLN A 5 2.08 9.91 -6.05
N THR A 6 1.52 9.75 -4.85
CA THR A 6 1.87 8.65 -3.95
C THR A 6 1.42 7.30 -4.49
N ILE A 7 0.18 7.19 -4.95
CA ILE A 7 -0.31 5.99 -5.63
C ILE A 7 0.15 6.08 -7.08
N GLN A 8 0.84 5.05 -7.56
CA GLN A 8 1.50 5.06 -8.86
C GLN A 8 0.59 4.45 -9.92
N GLN A 9 0.43 5.14 -11.07
CA GLN A 9 -0.25 4.57 -12.24
C GLN A 9 0.57 3.41 -12.81
N ARG A 10 1.87 3.56 -12.85
CA ARG A 10 2.77 2.53 -13.33
C ARG A 10 2.73 1.32 -12.41
N GLY A 11 2.49 0.14 -12.97
CA GLY A 11 2.38 -1.10 -12.21
C GLY A 11 0.97 -1.41 -11.73
N PHE A 12 -0.02 -0.60 -12.10
CA PHE A 12 -1.41 -0.90 -11.80
C PHE A 12 -1.97 -1.87 -12.85
N HIS A 13 -2.18 -3.12 -12.46
CA HIS A 13 -2.70 -4.16 -13.35
C HIS A 13 -3.26 -5.34 -12.56
N ASN A 14 -4.02 -6.20 -13.25
CA ASN A 14 -4.48 -7.45 -12.66
C ASN A 14 -3.32 -8.44 -12.50
N THR A 15 -3.45 -9.34 -11.55
CA THR A 15 -2.50 -10.42 -11.30
C THR A 15 -3.08 -11.76 -11.77
N TYR A 16 -2.18 -12.70 -12.07
CA TYR A 16 -2.54 -14.00 -12.59
C TYR A 16 -2.00 -15.10 -11.68
N ASN A 17 -2.79 -16.17 -11.53
CA ASN A 17 -2.35 -17.36 -10.81
C ASN A 17 -1.51 -18.28 -11.73
N GLU A 18 -1.12 -19.44 -11.20
CA GLU A 18 -0.30 -20.41 -11.93
C GLU A 18 -1.03 -20.96 -13.18
N ASN A 19 -2.35 -20.96 -13.19
CA ASN A 19 -3.15 -21.42 -14.31
C ASN A 19 -3.42 -20.35 -15.35
N GLY A 20 -2.89 -19.15 -15.16
CA GLY A 20 -3.12 -18.01 -16.06
C GLY A 20 -4.45 -17.31 -15.85
N GLU A 21 -5.16 -17.61 -14.78
CA GLU A 21 -6.43 -16.96 -14.45
C GLU A 21 -6.18 -15.70 -13.61
N ILE A 22 -6.99 -14.66 -13.83
CA ILE A 22 -6.91 -13.44 -13.06
C ILE A 22 -7.40 -13.71 -11.63
N ASP A 23 -6.55 -13.50 -10.64
CA ASP A 23 -6.82 -13.79 -9.24
C ASP A 23 -6.80 -12.58 -8.33
N GLY A 24 -6.51 -11.41 -8.87
CA GLY A 24 -6.44 -10.19 -8.10
C GLY A 24 -5.90 -9.02 -8.92
N PHE A 25 -5.39 -8.01 -8.20
CA PHE A 25 -4.76 -6.86 -8.82
C PHE A 25 -3.63 -6.34 -7.94
N GLU A 26 -2.79 -5.49 -8.49
CA GLU A 26 -1.70 -4.87 -7.74
C GLU A 26 -1.48 -3.43 -8.19
N PHE A 27 -0.94 -2.64 -7.28
CA PHE A 27 -0.48 -1.27 -7.56
C PHE A 27 0.71 -0.95 -6.67
N SER A 28 1.40 0.13 -6.99
CA SER A 28 2.58 0.57 -6.25
C SER A 28 2.33 1.88 -5.54
N PHE A 29 3.03 2.08 -4.43
CA PHE A 29 2.86 3.24 -3.56
C PHE A 29 4.22 3.77 -3.11
N VAL A 30 4.36 5.09 -3.10
CA VAL A 30 5.54 5.80 -2.60
C VAL A 30 5.06 6.96 -1.74
N PRO A 31 5.44 7.05 -0.46
CA PRO A 31 5.04 8.18 0.37
C PRO A 31 5.77 9.47 -0.04
N LYS A 32 5.12 10.60 0.21
CA LYS A 32 5.74 11.92 0.03
C LYS A 32 6.50 12.28 1.30
N TYR A 33 7.79 12.00 1.29
CA TYR A 33 8.66 12.33 2.40
C TYR A 33 10.07 12.58 1.86
N TYR A 34 10.84 13.38 2.57
CA TYR A 34 12.16 13.79 2.10
C TYR A 34 13.24 12.73 2.30
N LYS A 35 12.97 11.74 3.12
CA LYS A 35 13.88 10.61 3.37
C LYS A 35 13.08 9.32 3.44
N GLY A 36 13.76 8.18 3.44
CA GLY A 36 13.09 6.88 3.60
C GLY A 36 12.58 6.67 5.02
N LEU A 37 11.93 5.53 5.22
CA LEU A 37 11.34 5.11 6.48
C LEU A 37 11.73 3.68 6.79
N TRP A 38 11.76 3.34 8.08
CA TRP A 38 11.82 1.93 8.47
C TRP A 38 10.40 1.35 8.38
N PHE A 39 10.27 0.13 7.87
CA PHE A 39 8.95 -0.49 7.77
C PHE A 39 8.26 -0.64 9.12
N THR A 40 9.03 -0.82 10.19
CA THR A 40 8.49 -0.85 11.56
C THR A 40 7.78 0.45 11.97
N GLN A 41 8.10 1.57 11.32
CA GLN A 41 7.44 2.85 11.57
C GLN A 41 6.14 2.99 10.78
N CYS A 42 5.93 2.16 9.77
CA CYS A 42 4.82 2.34 8.83
C CYS A 42 3.54 1.67 9.33
N ARG A 43 2.41 2.32 9.05
CA ARG A 43 1.08 1.83 9.40
C ARG A 43 0.20 1.89 8.16
N PHE A 44 -0.42 0.77 7.83
CA PHE A 44 -1.24 0.62 6.62
C PHE A 44 -2.68 0.32 7.01
N GLY A 45 -3.61 1.07 6.43
CA GLY A 45 -5.03 0.81 6.56
C GLY A 45 -5.58 -0.04 5.43
N ASN A 46 -6.90 -0.06 5.31
CA ASN A 46 -7.58 -0.78 4.24
C ASN A 46 -7.32 -0.10 2.89
N VAL A 47 -7.42 -0.89 1.83
CA VAL A 47 -7.47 -0.39 0.45
C VAL A 47 -8.92 -0.36 0.01
N VAL A 48 -9.32 0.70 -0.66
CA VAL A 48 -10.67 0.85 -1.21
C VAL A 48 -10.57 1.10 -2.70
N VAL A 49 -11.27 0.30 -3.50
CA VAL A 49 -11.35 0.48 -4.95
C VAL A 49 -12.82 0.54 -5.34
N ASP A 50 -13.23 1.68 -5.92
CA ASP A 50 -14.62 1.90 -6.36
C ASP A 50 -15.63 1.56 -5.26
N ASP A 51 -15.38 2.03 -4.03
CA ASP A 51 -16.18 1.80 -2.82
C ASP A 51 -16.13 0.37 -2.27
N GLU A 52 -15.44 -0.57 -2.91
CA GLU A 52 -15.21 -1.90 -2.35
C GLU A 52 -14.00 -1.86 -1.41
N VAL A 53 -14.20 -2.31 -0.17
CA VAL A 53 -13.18 -2.30 0.88
C VAL A 53 -12.43 -3.62 0.91
N PHE A 54 -11.11 -3.56 0.81
CA PHE A 54 -10.22 -4.71 0.97
C PHE A 54 -9.52 -4.60 2.31
N ASP A 55 -9.71 -5.60 3.15
CA ASP A 55 -9.19 -5.60 4.51
C ASP A 55 -7.67 -5.52 4.52
N ARG A 56 -7.14 -4.67 5.39
CA ARG A 56 -5.69 -4.47 5.56
C ARG A 56 -4.94 -5.78 5.84
N ASN A 57 -5.57 -6.73 6.51
CA ASN A 57 -4.93 -7.99 6.85
C ASN A 57 -4.88 -8.99 5.69
N SER A 58 -5.60 -8.71 4.61
CA SER A 58 -5.59 -9.53 3.39
C SER A 58 -4.57 -9.08 2.35
N ILE A 59 -3.93 -7.93 2.57
CA ILE A 59 -2.99 -7.35 1.61
C ILE A 59 -1.64 -8.03 1.74
N ILE A 60 -1.03 -8.38 0.59
CA ILE A 60 0.34 -8.85 0.52
C ILE A 60 1.20 -7.73 -0.03
N PHE A 61 2.30 -7.43 0.64
CA PHE A 61 3.23 -6.40 0.25
C PHE A 61 4.46 -7.02 -0.42
N GLU A 62 4.91 -6.43 -1.51
CA GLU A 62 6.15 -6.86 -2.14
C GLU A 62 7.15 -5.71 -2.14
N TYR A 63 8.31 -5.96 -1.61
CA TYR A 63 9.42 -5.02 -1.60
C TYR A 63 10.71 -5.75 -1.94
N ASP A 64 11.43 -5.24 -2.93
CA ASP A 64 12.71 -5.80 -3.36
C ASP A 64 12.60 -7.30 -3.70
N CYS A 65 11.53 -7.64 -4.43
CA CYS A 65 11.21 -9.01 -4.90
C CYS A 65 10.85 -10.01 -3.81
N LEU A 66 10.64 -9.57 -2.57
CA LEU A 66 10.20 -10.43 -1.47
C LEU A 66 8.79 -10.02 -1.01
N GLU A 67 7.96 -11.01 -0.71
CA GLU A 67 6.59 -10.78 -0.29
C GLU A 67 6.45 -10.91 1.23
N TYR A 68 5.59 -10.05 1.79
CA TYR A 68 5.35 -9.97 3.23
C TYR A 68 3.87 -9.80 3.49
N THR A 69 3.37 -10.42 4.56
CA THR A 69 2.06 -10.09 5.10
C THR A 69 2.14 -8.76 5.84
N ARG A 70 0.99 -8.15 6.15
CA ARG A 70 0.95 -6.93 6.94
C ARG A 70 1.61 -7.12 8.32
N GLU A 71 1.36 -8.26 8.95
CA GLU A 71 1.96 -8.57 10.25
C GLU A 71 3.48 -8.65 10.17
N GLU A 72 3.99 -9.29 9.12
CA GLU A 72 5.43 -9.36 8.88
C GLU A 72 6.03 -7.98 8.62
N MET A 73 5.33 -7.12 7.88
CA MET A 73 5.77 -5.76 7.61
C MET A 73 5.94 -4.94 8.89
N PHE A 74 5.04 -5.12 9.85
CA PHE A 74 5.11 -4.40 11.11
C PHE A 74 6.38 -4.71 11.90
N SER A 75 6.87 -5.95 11.80
CA SER A 75 8.09 -6.38 12.51
C SER A 75 9.34 -6.40 11.62
N LEU A 76 9.22 -5.98 10.36
CA LEU A 76 10.30 -6.04 9.40
C LEU A 76 11.34 -4.95 9.66
N ASN A 77 12.53 -5.35 10.09
CA ASN A 77 13.63 -4.42 10.35
C ASN A 77 14.37 -4.12 9.05
N LYS A 78 13.71 -3.40 8.15
CA LYS A 78 14.24 -3.03 6.84
C LYS A 78 13.92 -1.58 6.54
N TYR A 79 14.88 -0.88 5.92
CA TYR A 79 14.71 0.51 5.54
C TYR A 79 14.08 0.59 4.14
N TRP A 80 12.99 1.33 4.05
CA TRP A 80 12.30 1.56 2.78
C TRP A 80 12.90 2.77 2.09
N GLN A 81 13.58 2.55 0.99
CA GLN A 81 14.08 3.61 0.13
C GLN A 81 13.01 3.94 -0.90
N PHE A 82 12.64 5.21 -1.01
CA PHE A 82 11.52 5.61 -1.85
C PHE A 82 11.79 5.51 -3.36
N ARG A 83 13.00 5.16 -3.74
CA ARG A 83 13.32 4.82 -5.14
C ARG A 83 12.70 3.49 -5.54
N THR A 84 12.44 2.62 -4.57
CA THR A 84 11.80 1.32 -4.78
C THR A 84 10.39 1.40 -4.22
N PRO A 85 9.36 1.51 -5.06
CA PRO A 85 7.98 1.56 -4.60
C PRO A 85 7.59 0.29 -3.85
N LEU A 86 6.70 0.43 -2.90
CA LEU A 86 6.09 -0.71 -2.22
C LEU A 86 4.88 -1.17 -3.04
N LYS A 87 4.85 -2.46 -3.39
CA LYS A 87 3.76 -3.03 -4.17
C LYS A 87 2.70 -3.61 -3.23
N PHE A 88 1.45 -3.27 -3.50
CA PHE A 88 0.27 -3.79 -2.80
C PHE A 88 -0.40 -4.81 -3.69
N LYS A 89 -0.49 -6.06 -3.23
CA LYS A 89 -1.11 -7.17 -3.96
C LYS A 89 -2.39 -7.57 -3.24
N ILE A 90 -3.51 -7.54 -3.95
CA ILE A 90 -4.82 -7.74 -3.37
C ILE A 90 -5.53 -8.87 -4.12
N LYS A 91 -5.99 -9.87 -3.39
CA LYS A 91 -6.76 -10.98 -3.96
C LYS A 91 -8.19 -10.53 -4.24
N LYS A 92 -8.62 -10.75 -5.46
CA LYS A 92 -10.00 -10.54 -5.89
C LYS A 92 -10.28 -11.46 -7.08
N LYS A 93 -11.23 -12.37 -6.92
CA LYS A 93 -11.62 -13.29 -7.99
C LYS A 93 -12.04 -12.51 -9.25
N GLY A 94 -11.39 -12.80 -10.37
CA GLY A 94 -11.62 -12.08 -11.62
C GLY A 94 -10.97 -10.71 -11.71
N GLY A 95 -10.31 -10.26 -10.68
CA GLY A 95 -9.61 -8.96 -10.66
C GLY A 95 -10.55 -7.77 -10.85
N LEU A 96 -10.00 -6.70 -11.41
CA LEU A 96 -10.75 -5.49 -11.76
C LEU A 96 -11.05 -5.47 -13.25
N SER A 97 -12.15 -4.82 -13.64
CA SER A 97 -12.48 -4.61 -15.04
C SER A 97 -11.48 -3.64 -15.69
N ILE A 98 -11.32 -3.74 -17.01
CA ILE A 98 -10.56 -2.76 -17.79
C ILE A 98 -11.27 -1.42 -17.71
N GLY A 99 -10.52 -0.34 -17.51
CA GLY A 99 -11.05 1.00 -17.41
C GLY A 99 -10.54 1.76 -16.20
N TYR A 100 -11.22 2.84 -15.85
CA TYR A 100 -10.85 3.69 -14.73
C TYR A 100 -11.37 3.15 -13.41
N HIS A 101 -10.54 3.27 -12.38
CA HIS A 101 -10.88 2.88 -11.01
C HIS A 101 -10.39 3.95 -10.03
N ASP A 102 -11.19 4.22 -9.01
CA ASP A 102 -10.80 5.11 -7.92
C ASP A 102 -10.16 4.27 -6.82
N VAL A 103 -8.85 4.42 -6.67
CA VAL A 103 -8.06 3.65 -5.69
C VAL A 103 -7.69 4.56 -4.53
N SER A 104 -7.95 4.11 -3.31
CA SER A 104 -7.57 4.86 -2.10
C SER A 104 -7.06 3.93 -1.02
N LEU A 105 -6.23 4.49 -0.14
CA LEU A 105 -5.71 3.79 1.02
C LEU A 105 -5.37 4.78 2.12
N GLN A 106 -5.29 4.27 3.33
CA GLN A 106 -4.74 5.01 4.46
C GLN A 106 -3.34 4.52 4.75
N PHE A 107 -2.42 5.45 4.87
CA PHE A 107 -1.03 5.19 5.22
C PHE A 107 -0.52 6.31 6.10
N GLY A 108 0.18 5.94 7.17
CA GLY A 108 0.86 6.88 8.03
C GLY A 108 2.11 6.24 8.60
N TRP A 109 2.87 7.04 9.34
CA TRP A 109 4.05 6.53 10.03
C TRP A 109 4.23 7.25 11.36
N VAL A 110 4.90 6.59 12.30
CA VAL A 110 5.29 7.19 13.57
C VAL A 110 6.63 7.90 13.39
N LEU A 111 6.78 9.08 14.02
CA LEU A 111 7.97 9.92 13.81
C LEU A 111 9.21 9.41 14.54
N ASN A 112 9.03 8.61 15.59
CA ASN A 112 10.13 8.01 16.30
C ASN A 112 9.74 6.60 16.78
N TYR A 113 10.75 5.83 17.11
CA TYR A 113 10.52 4.43 17.53
C TYR A 113 9.76 4.31 18.84
N ASN A 114 9.91 5.27 19.73
CA ASN A 114 9.19 5.29 21.00
C ASN A 114 7.75 5.72 20.80
N GLY A 115 7.44 6.35 19.68
CA GLY A 115 6.11 6.76 19.31
C GLY A 115 5.26 5.69 18.64
N ALA A 116 5.73 4.45 18.66
CA ALA A 116 5.00 3.33 18.01
C ALA A 116 3.60 3.13 18.57
N LEU A 117 3.33 3.66 19.74
CA LEU A 117 2.01 3.59 20.38
C LEU A 117 1.01 4.62 19.83
N GLU A 118 1.44 5.53 18.98
CA GLU A 118 0.54 6.51 18.36
C GLU A 118 -0.50 5.86 17.46
N ALA A 119 -0.18 4.68 16.94
CA ALA A 119 -1.10 3.88 16.15
C ALA A 119 -0.83 2.41 16.41
N GLU A 120 -1.90 1.65 16.52
CA GLU A 120 -1.79 0.22 16.77
C GLU A 120 -1.30 -0.54 15.52
N PRO A 121 -0.65 -1.71 15.70
CA PRO A 121 -0.22 -2.52 14.56
C PRO A 121 -1.34 -2.93 13.61
N ASP A 122 -2.56 -3.03 14.09
CA ASP A 122 -3.72 -3.35 13.27
C ASP A 122 -4.17 -2.18 12.39
N GLY A 123 -3.53 -1.02 12.52
CA GLY A 123 -3.86 0.18 11.77
C GLY A 123 -4.91 1.06 12.43
N SER A 124 -5.45 0.67 13.59
CA SER A 124 -6.32 1.56 14.33
C SER A 124 -5.51 2.78 14.78
N GLY A 125 -6.18 3.91 14.89
CA GLY A 125 -5.50 5.15 15.26
C GLY A 125 -4.73 5.84 14.13
N LEU A 126 -4.79 5.34 12.90
CA LEU A 126 -4.12 5.99 11.76
C LEU A 126 -4.51 7.46 11.61
N GLY A 127 -5.77 7.80 11.87
CA GLY A 127 -6.23 9.18 11.80
C GLY A 127 -5.65 10.09 12.88
N ASN A 128 -5.06 9.52 13.92
CA ASN A 128 -4.46 10.26 15.03
C ASN A 128 -2.94 10.45 14.86
N MET A 129 -2.36 9.88 13.82
CA MET A 129 -0.92 10.04 13.58
C MET A 129 -0.63 11.46 13.15
N ALA A 130 0.23 12.12 13.90
CA ALA A 130 0.65 13.48 13.58
C ALA A 130 1.74 13.45 12.52
N HIS A 131 1.39 13.81 11.31
CA HIS A 131 2.37 14.00 10.24
C HIS A 131 1.86 15.04 9.24
N MET A 132 2.81 15.66 8.56
CA MET A 132 2.53 16.85 7.75
C MET A 132 1.97 16.53 6.36
N PHE A 133 1.94 15.27 5.94
CA PHE A 133 1.57 14.89 4.58
C PHE A 133 0.20 14.21 4.46
N GLY A 134 -0.55 14.11 5.57
CA GLY A 134 -1.86 13.49 5.60
C GLY A 134 -1.80 11.96 5.58
N VAL A 135 -2.91 11.32 5.95
CA VAL A 135 -3.04 9.85 6.02
C VAL A 135 -3.80 9.29 4.83
N ASP A 136 -4.71 10.07 4.25
CA ASP A 136 -5.57 9.60 3.17
C ASP A 136 -4.90 9.84 1.82
N HIS A 137 -4.81 8.80 1.03
CA HIS A 137 -4.24 8.84 -0.32
C HIS A 137 -5.25 8.28 -1.30
N SER A 138 -5.47 8.97 -2.40
CA SER A 138 -6.40 8.51 -3.43
C SER A 138 -5.93 8.94 -4.81
N ARG A 139 -6.26 8.12 -5.80
CA ARG A 139 -5.98 8.43 -7.19
C ARG A 139 -6.93 7.66 -8.10
N ARG A 140 -7.44 8.33 -9.13
CA ARG A 140 -8.14 7.66 -10.23
C ARG A 140 -7.09 7.13 -11.20
N MET A 141 -7.15 5.83 -11.47
CA MET A 141 -6.16 5.16 -12.32
C MET A 141 -6.83 4.36 -13.42
N LEU A 142 -6.11 4.18 -14.53
CA LEU A 142 -6.56 3.39 -15.67
C LEU A 142 -5.94 1.99 -15.61
N LEU A 143 -6.81 0.98 -15.61
CA LEU A 143 -6.39 -0.41 -15.72
C LEU A 143 -6.53 -0.85 -17.17
N CYS A 144 -5.41 -1.21 -17.80
CA CYS A 144 -5.37 -1.63 -19.20
C CYS A 144 -5.40 -3.16 -19.35
N ARG A 145 -5.11 -3.88 -18.29
CA ARG A 145 -5.06 -5.34 -18.34
C ARG A 145 -5.04 -5.98 -16.96
#